data_a514ff53fa0934060eda3817a927bbfe
#
_entry.id   a514ff53fa0934060eda3817a927bbfe
#
_cell.length_a   1.000
_cell.length_b   1.000
_cell.length_c   1.000
_cell.angle_alpha   90.00
_cell.angle_beta   90.00
_cell.angle_gamma   90.00
#
_symmetry.space_group_name_H-M   'P 1'
#
loop_
_entity.id
_entity.type
_entity.pdbx_description
1 polymer ?
#
loop_
_entity_poly.entity_id
_entity_poly.type
_entity_poly.pdbx_seq_one_letter_code
_entity_poly.pdbx_strand_id
1 'polypeptide(L)'
;SLNKTYMIIISFVLFATFAFFYIYSTNTSSNGDSLIPYALVFIGLIIFISVVILIMSLFTLKEMKYKRNQEEIETYYEYTLKIEAINNEMRKFRHDYVNILTTLSEYIREDDMIGLRAYFNKNIVPMKDNLQMNAIKLNGIENLKVREIKGLITAKILRAQEMNIPISIEIPDEVSSINLNMIDLSRSIGIILDNAIEASTEIDDPIIRVAFIESENSVTFIVMNKCADDIPRIHELFQESFSTKGEGRGLGLSTLKEIADNADNVLLDTIIENGFFIQKVEIINN
;
A
#
# COMPACT_ATOMS: atom_id res chain seq x y z
N SER A 1 -3.09 -21.32 -15.78
CA SER A 1 -3.38 -22.23 -16.91
C SER A 1 -2.32 -22.19 -17.99
N LEU A 2 -1.66 -21.06 -18.22
CA LEU A 2 -0.61 -20.90 -19.26
C LEU A 2 0.56 -21.89 -19.04
N ASN A 3 1.03 -22.05 -17.80
CA ASN A 3 2.10 -22.99 -17.46
C ASN A 3 1.78 -24.46 -17.84
N LYS A 4 0.53 -24.89 -17.70
CA LYS A 4 0.11 -26.24 -18.07
C LYS A 4 0.16 -26.45 -19.58
N THR A 5 -0.28 -25.46 -20.38
CA THR A 5 -0.26 -25.52 -21.84
C THR A 5 1.18 -25.59 -22.35
N TYR A 6 2.09 -24.81 -21.78
CA TYR A 6 3.52 -24.87 -22.11
C TYR A 6 4.13 -26.25 -21.83
N MET A 7 3.86 -26.82 -20.67
CA MET A 7 4.35 -28.15 -20.32
C MET A 7 3.83 -29.22 -21.29
N ILE A 8 2.56 -29.14 -21.70
CA ILE A 8 1.98 -30.07 -22.69
C ILE A 8 2.68 -29.95 -24.04
N ILE A 9 2.88 -28.73 -24.54
CA ILE A 9 3.56 -28.49 -25.82
C ILE A 9 5.00 -29.00 -25.79
N ILE A 10 5.76 -28.66 -24.74
CA ILE A 10 7.14 -29.13 -24.59
C ILE A 10 7.20 -30.67 -24.51
N SER A 11 6.31 -31.29 -23.73
CA SER A 11 6.25 -32.76 -23.61
C SER A 11 5.90 -33.42 -24.93
N PHE A 12 4.96 -32.85 -25.71
CA PHE A 12 4.59 -33.36 -27.02
C PHE A 12 5.74 -33.27 -28.02
N VAL A 13 6.48 -32.17 -28.00
CA VAL A 13 7.65 -31.94 -28.84
C VAL A 13 8.76 -32.93 -28.50
N LEU A 14 9.09 -33.11 -27.20
CA LEU A 14 10.06 -34.10 -26.76
C LEU A 14 9.66 -35.53 -27.13
N PHE A 15 8.38 -35.87 -27.00
CA PHE A 15 7.86 -37.16 -27.40
C PHE A 15 7.98 -37.37 -28.93
N ALA A 16 7.62 -36.38 -29.72
CA ALA A 16 7.73 -36.43 -31.20
C ALA A 16 9.18 -36.57 -31.67
N THR A 17 10.12 -35.85 -31.06
CA THR A 17 11.56 -35.97 -31.34
C THR A 17 12.12 -37.33 -30.98
N PHE A 18 11.71 -37.87 -29.82
CA PHE A 18 12.10 -39.22 -29.38
C PHE A 18 11.53 -40.31 -30.25
N ALA A 19 10.24 -40.24 -30.61
CA ALA A 19 9.58 -41.18 -31.53
C ALA A 19 10.22 -41.16 -32.94
N PHE A 20 10.55 -39.99 -33.45
CA PHE A 20 11.25 -39.84 -34.70
C PHE A 20 12.63 -40.52 -34.68
N PHE A 21 13.39 -40.29 -33.58
CA PHE A 21 14.72 -40.89 -33.43
C PHE A 21 14.65 -42.41 -33.27
N TYR A 22 13.64 -42.94 -32.56
CA TYR A 22 13.39 -44.35 -32.39
C TYR A 22 13.05 -45.03 -33.73
N ILE A 23 12.10 -44.49 -34.49
CA ILE A 23 11.71 -45.01 -35.83
C ILE A 23 12.90 -44.99 -36.78
N TYR A 24 13.72 -43.95 -36.71
CA TYR A 24 14.91 -43.82 -37.50
C TYR A 24 15.96 -44.89 -37.13
N SER A 25 16.27 -45.08 -35.87
CA SER A 25 17.23 -46.07 -35.36
C SER A 25 16.87 -47.49 -35.78
N THR A 26 15.60 -47.83 -35.81
CA THR A 26 15.13 -49.16 -36.24
C THR A 26 15.20 -49.39 -37.74
N ASN A 27 15.04 -48.36 -38.57
CA ASN A 27 15.06 -48.42 -40.04
C ASN A 27 16.49 -48.38 -40.61
N THR A 28 17.42 -47.69 -39.95
CA THR A 28 18.82 -47.53 -40.48
C THR A 28 19.69 -48.75 -40.29
N SER A 29 19.31 -49.69 -39.42
CA SER A 29 20.04 -50.93 -39.22
C SER A 29 19.93 -51.91 -40.40
N SER A 30 19.09 -51.62 -41.39
CA SER A 30 18.84 -52.52 -42.55
C SER A 30 19.35 -52.02 -43.90
N ASN A 31 19.64 -50.76 -44.09
CA ASN A 31 20.09 -50.23 -45.39
C ASN A 31 21.15 -49.11 -45.15
N GLY A 32 22.34 -49.25 -45.73
CA GLY A 32 23.46 -48.32 -45.56
C GLY A 32 23.23 -46.88 -46.11
N ASP A 33 22.09 -46.28 -45.88
CA ASP A 33 21.69 -44.94 -46.34
C ASP A 33 22.41 -43.83 -45.56
N SER A 34 22.72 -42.75 -46.24
CA SER A 34 23.42 -41.59 -45.69
C SER A 34 22.65 -40.93 -44.54
N LEU A 35 23.31 -40.66 -43.43
CA LEU A 35 22.77 -39.97 -42.22
C LEU A 35 22.39 -38.48 -42.43
N ILE A 36 22.90 -37.90 -43.51
CA ILE A 36 22.81 -36.46 -43.81
C ILE A 36 21.37 -35.92 -43.90
N PRO A 37 20.44 -36.51 -44.68
CA PRO A 37 19.07 -35.96 -44.81
C PRO A 37 18.31 -35.95 -43.49
N TYR A 38 18.54 -36.93 -42.65
CA TYR A 38 17.86 -37.01 -41.34
C TYR A 38 18.43 -36.00 -40.32
N ALA A 39 19.72 -35.73 -40.34
CA ALA A 39 20.35 -34.68 -39.54
C ALA A 39 19.80 -33.29 -39.95
N LEU A 40 19.61 -33.03 -41.26
CA LEU A 40 19.02 -31.77 -41.71
C LEU A 40 17.57 -31.59 -41.26
N VAL A 41 16.74 -32.63 -41.29
CA VAL A 41 15.37 -32.59 -40.77
C VAL A 41 15.35 -32.32 -39.26
N PHE A 42 16.25 -32.95 -38.51
CA PHE A 42 16.34 -32.75 -37.03
C PHE A 42 16.77 -31.32 -36.70
N ILE A 43 17.77 -30.77 -37.38
CA ILE A 43 18.20 -29.37 -37.23
C ILE A 43 17.06 -28.42 -37.58
N GLY A 44 16.33 -28.66 -38.66
CA GLY A 44 15.16 -27.86 -39.07
C GLY A 44 14.07 -27.86 -37.98
N LEU A 45 13.83 -28.98 -37.34
CA LEU A 45 12.85 -29.15 -36.31
C LEU A 45 13.26 -28.40 -35.02
N ILE A 46 14.54 -28.42 -34.63
CA ILE A 46 15.07 -27.66 -33.50
C ILE A 46 14.92 -26.16 -33.76
N ILE A 47 15.26 -25.70 -34.95
CA ILE A 47 15.12 -24.27 -35.34
C ILE A 47 13.63 -23.86 -35.25
N PHE A 48 12.73 -24.68 -35.81
CA PHE A 48 11.29 -24.40 -35.78
C PHE A 48 10.78 -24.26 -34.36
N ILE A 49 11.14 -25.21 -33.46
CA ILE A 49 10.75 -25.17 -32.04
C ILE A 49 11.31 -23.93 -31.36
N SER A 50 12.57 -23.60 -31.59
CA SER A 50 13.21 -22.40 -31.03
C SER A 50 12.47 -21.12 -31.41
N VAL A 51 12.06 -21.01 -32.69
CA VAL A 51 11.27 -19.88 -33.18
C VAL A 51 9.89 -19.82 -32.53
N VAL A 52 9.20 -20.94 -32.37
CA VAL A 52 7.89 -21.00 -31.68
C VAL A 52 8.01 -20.56 -30.22
N ILE A 53 9.04 -21.06 -29.52
CA ILE A 53 9.28 -20.66 -28.13
C ILE A 53 9.58 -19.15 -28.02
N LEU A 54 10.38 -18.61 -28.93
CA LEU A 54 10.69 -17.18 -29.00
C LEU A 54 9.43 -16.34 -29.20
N ILE A 55 8.59 -16.69 -30.17
CA ILE A 55 7.33 -15.99 -30.46
C ILE A 55 6.40 -16.04 -29.23
N MET A 56 6.26 -17.21 -28.61
CA MET A 56 5.43 -17.36 -27.40
C MET A 56 5.97 -16.54 -26.21
N SER A 57 7.29 -16.49 -26.02
CA SER A 57 7.93 -15.67 -24.99
C SER A 57 7.66 -14.18 -25.19
N LEU A 58 7.80 -13.69 -26.42
CA LEU A 58 7.48 -12.29 -26.76
C LEU A 58 6.00 -11.95 -26.52
N PHE A 59 5.11 -12.89 -26.83
CA PHE A 59 3.67 -12.71 -26.61
C PHE A 59 3.34 -12.62 -25.11
N THR A 60 3.94 -13.49 -24.31
CA THR A 60 3.76 -13.50 -22.84
C THR A 60 4.30 -12.21 -22.20
N LEU A 61 5.46 -11.73 -22.64
CA LEU A 61 6.02 -10.46 -22.16
C LEU A 61 5.11 -9.27 -22.50
N LYS A 62 4.53 -9.28 -23.70
CA LYS A 62 3.59 -8.24 -24.13
C LYS A 62 2.29 -8.26 -23.32
N GLU A 63 1.76 -9.45 -23.04
CA GLU A 63 0.56 -9.64 -22.19
C GLU A 63 0.80 -9.20 -20.75
N MET A 64 1.95 -9.56 -20.17
CA MET A 64 2.33 -9.10 -18.82
C MET A 64 2.47 -7.59 -18.75
N LYS A 65 3.10 -6.96 -19.76
CA LYS A 65 3.22 -5.51 -19.83
C LYS A 65 1.86 -4.82 -19.95
N TYR A 66 0.97 -5.39 -20.76
CA TYR A 66 -0.40 -4.87 -20.92
C TYR A 66 -1.18 -4.96 -19.60
N LYS A 67 -1.10 -6.09 -18.90
CA LYS A 67 -1.75 -6.31 -17.63
C LYS A 67 -1.25 -5.32 -16.55
N ARG A 68 0.06 -5.13 -16.47
CA ARG A 68 0.67 -4.17 -15.55
C ARG A 68 0.22 -2.72 -15.84
N ASN A 69 0.16 -2.32 -17.10
CA ASN A 69 -0.37 -1.00 -17.47
C ASN A 69 -1.85 -0.83 -17.08
N GLN A 70 -2.65 -1.87 -17.20
CA GLN A 70 -4.07 -1.83 -16.77
C GLN A 70 -4.19 -1.65 -15.25
N GLU A 71 -3.40 -2.37 -14.48
CA GLU A 71 -3.36 -2.24 -13.02
C GLU A 71 -2.89 -0.83 -12.58
N GLU A 72 -1.89 -0.27 -13.27
CA GLU A 72 -1.43 1.10 -13.04
C GLU A 72 -2.54 2.14 -13.34
N ILE A 73 -3.26 1.98 -14.44
CA ILE A 73 -4.36 2.87 -14.84
C ILE A 73 -5.51 2.79 -13.83
N GLU A 74 -5.87 1.60 -13.38
CA GLU A 74 -6.93 1.38 -12.40
C GLU A 74 -6.59 2.04 -11.05
N THR A 75 -5.35 1.85 -10.58
CA THR A 75 -4.83 2.50 -9.38
C THR A 75 -4.86 4.03 -9.50
N TYR A 76 -4.44 4.55 -10.66
CA TYR A 76 -4.47 5.99 -10.93
C TYR A 76 -5.89 6.55 -10.99
N TYR A 77 -6.82 5.80 -11.54
CA TYR A 77 -8.24 6.18 -11.59
C TYR A 77 -8.86 6.24 -10.18
N GLU A 78 -8.62 5.22 -9.34
CA GLU A 78 -9.05 5.24 -7.94
C GLU A 78 -8.47 6.41 -7.16
N TYR A 79 -7.20 6.73 -7.38
CA TYR A 79 -6.56 7.91 -6.77
C TYR A 79 -7.22 9.21 -7.20
N THR A 80 -7.55 9.33 -8.49
CA THR A 80 -8.24 10.51 -9.03
C THR A 80 -9.62 10.70 -8.40
N LEU A 81 -10.38 9.61 -8.24
CA LEU A 81 -11.70 9.65 -7.58
C LEU A 81 -11.59 10.09 -6.11
N LYS A 82 -10.56 9.63 -5.39
CA LYS A 82 -10.30 10.08 -4.01
C LYS A 82 -9.98 11.56 -3.94
N ILE A 83 -9.15 12.07 -4.84
CA ILE A 83 -8.84 13.51 -4.92
C ILE A 83 -10.10 14.32 -5.24
N GLU A 84 -10.94 13.84 -6.14
CA GLU A 84 -12.19 14.52 -6.49
C GLU A 84 -13.17 14.58 -5.30
N ALA A 85 -13.28 13.49 -4.54
CA ALA A 85 -14.07 13.45 -3.31
C ALA A 85 -13.56 14.46 -2.29
N ILE A 86 -12.25 14.53 -2.04
CA ILE A 86 -11.61 15.49 -1.13
C ILE A 86 -11.87 16.94 -1.62
N ASN A 87 -11.72 17.20 -2.91
CA ASN A 87 -11.99 18.52 -3.48
C ASN A 87 -13.45 18.95 -3.31
N ASN A 88 -14.40 18.03 -3.45
CA ASN A 88 -15.81 18.30 -3.24
C ASN A 88 -16.12 18.62 -1.77
N GLU A 89 -15.50 17.90 -0.86
CA GLU A 89 -15.62 18.12 0.58
C GLU A 89 -15.01 19.47 0.99
N MET A 90 -13.83 19.80 0.48
CA MET A 90 -13.20 21.12 0.66
C MET A 90 -14.03 22.26 0.07
N ARG A 91 -14.74 22.03 -1.04
CA ARG A 91 -15.65 23.02 -1.63
C ARG A 91 -16.85 23.27 -0.73
N LYS A 92 -17.43 22.20 -0.17
CA LYS A 92 -18.53 22.29 0.81
C LYS A 92 -18.08 23.02 2.08
N PHE A 93 -16.94 22.62 2.64
CA PHE A 93 -16.34 23.28 3.81
C PHE A 93 -16.14 24.79 3.58
N ARG A 94 -15.55 25.17 2.43
CA ARG A 94 -15.34 26.58 2.09
C ARG A 94 -16.66 27.34 1.97
N HIS A 95 -17.69 26.76 1.39
CA HIS A 95 -19.02 27.37 1.28
C HIS A 95 -19.62 27.62 2.66
N ASP A 96 -19.57 26.63 3.54
CA ASP A 96 -20.12 26.73 4.90
C ASP A 96 -19.34 27.75 5.74
N TYR A 97 -18.02 27.79 5.59
CA TYR A 97 -17.15 28.77 6.26
C TYR A 97 -17.45 30.20 5.80
N VAL A 98 -17.62 30.43 4.51
CA VAL A 98 -17.99 31.74 3.97
C VAL A 98 -19.37 32.19 4.49
N ASN A 99 -20.34 31.29 4.56
CA ASN A 99 -21.68 31.59 5.10
C ASN A 99 -21.61 31.99 6.57
N ILE A 100 -20.82 31.30 7.38
CA ILE A 100 -20.60 31.64 8.79
C ILE A 100 -19.99 33.03 8.91
N LEU A 101 -18.93 33.34 8.16
CA LEU A 101 -18.28 34.66 8.19
C LEU A 101 -19.22 35.76 7.74
N THR A 102 -20.02 35.51 6.70
CA THR A 102 -21.01 36.48 6.21
C THR A 102 -22.07 36.79 7.26
N THR A 103 -22.61 35.76 7.92
CA THR A 103 -23.61 35.91 8.98
C THR A 103 -23.03 36.66 10.19
N LEU A 104 -21.80 36.32 10.62
CA LEU A 104 -21.14 37.06 11.71
C LEU A 104 -20.94 38.55 11.35
N SER A 105 -20.48 38.82 10.09
CA SER A 105 -20.28 40.20 9.61
C SER A 105 -21.56 40.99 9.60
N GLU A 106 -22.71 40.36 9.32
CA GLU A 106 -24.02 41.01 9.29
C GLU A 106 -24.46 41.41 10.70
N TYR A 107 -24.37 40.54 11.69
CA TYR A 107 -24.63 40.88 13.10
C TYR A 107 -23.73 42.01 13.62
N ILE A 108 -22.46 42.03 13.23
CA ILE A 108 -21.51 43.09 13.60
C ILE A 108 -21.90 44.42 12.94
N ARG A 109 -22.30 44.41 11.66
CA ARG A 109 -22.69 45.60 10.91
C ARG A 109 -23.96 46.23 11.47
N GLU A 110 -24.91 45.40 11.93
CA GLU A 110 -26.18 45.84 12.52
C GLU A 110 -26.09 46.18 14.00
N ASP A 111 -24.89 46.05 14.60
CA ASP A 111 -24.65 46.22 16.05
C ASP A 111 -25.53 45.32 16.94
N ASP A 112 -26.02 44.20 16.37
CA ASP A 112 -26.83 43.22 17.09
C ASP A 112 -25.92 42.22 17.88
N MET A 113 -25.41 42.69 18.99
CA MET A 113 -24.55 41.88 19.88
C MET A 113 -25.32 40.74 20.58
N ILE A 114 -26.64 40.82 20.71
CA ILE A 114 -27.47 39.77 21.33
C ILE A 114 -27.63 38.63 20.33
N GLY A 115 -27.97 38.91 19.10
CA GLY A 115 -28.06 37.95 18.00
C GLY A 115 -26.73 37.32 17.70
N LEU A 116 -25.63 38.08 17.69
CA LEU A 116 -24.29 37.60 17.51
C LEU A 116 -23.90 36.53 18.56
N ARG A 117 -24.17 36.82 19.82
CA ARG A 117 -23.91 35.86 20.93
C ARG A 117 -24.74 34.59 20.81
N ALA A 118 -26.01 34.72 20.48
CA ALA A 118 -26.93 33.61 20.30
C ALA A 118 -26.46 32.73 19.13
N TYR A 119 -26.10 33.31 17.99
CA TYR A 119 -25.60 32.62 16.82
C TYR A 119 -24.26 31.92 17.10
N PHE A 120 -23.34 32.64 17.76
CA PHE A 120 -22.04 32.11 18.12
C PHE A 120 -22.14 30.90 19.04
N ASN A 121 -22.95 31.00 20.12
CA ASN A 121 -23.12 29.88 21.06
C ASN A 121 -23.87 28.70 20.43
N LYS A 122 -24.81 28.94 19.52
CA LYS A 122 -25.56 27.85 18.88
C LYS A 122 -24.81 27.14 17.76
N ASN A 123 -24.01 27.86 16.96
CA ASN A 123 -23.43 27.36 15.73
C ASN A 123 -21.90 27.21 15.81
N ILE A 124 -21.20 28.11 16.52
CA ILE A 124 -19.73 28.13 16.55
C ILE A 124 -19.16 27.35 17.74
N VAL A 125 -19.76 27.51 18.92
CA VAL A 125 -19.28 26.79 20.13
C VAL A 125 -19.39 25.27 19.96
N PRO A 126 -20.49 24.67 19.50
CA PRO A 126 -20.54 23.24 19.23
C PRO A 126 -19.59 22.79 18.12
N MET A 127 -19.35 23.65 17.13
CA MET A 127 -18.38 23.40 16.06
C MET A 127 -16.95 23.42 16.63
N LYS A 128 -16.65 24.32 17.58
CA LYS A 128 -15.38 24.34 18.32
C LYS A 128 -15.24 23.10 19.19
N ASP A 129 -16.29 22.64 19.85
CA ASP A 129 -16.25 21.43 20.69
C ASP A 129 -16.07 20.19 19.80
N ASN A 130 -16.72 20.11 18.65
CA ASN A 130 -16.47 19.10 17.63
C ASN A 130 -15.07 19.24 16.99
N LEU A 131 -14.58 20.46 16.79
CA LEU A 131 -13.23 20.74 16.34
C LEU A 131 -12.18 20.50 17.43
N GLN A 132 -12.53 20.60 18.72
CA GLN A 132 -11.64 20.29 19.84
C GLN A 132 -11.67 18.79 20.22
N MET A 133 -12.80 18.10 20.05
CA MET A 133 -12.85 16.64 20.10
C MET A 133 -12.22 16.02 18.84
N ASN A 134 -12.32 16.71 17.69
CA ASN A 134 -11.69 16.38 16.43
C ASN A 134 -10.46 17.26 16.14
N ALA A 135 -10.04 18.14 17.07
CA ALA A 135 -8.78 18.86 16.92
C ALA A 135 -7.68 17.81 16.96
N ILE A 136 -7.41 17.31 15.78
CA ILE A 136 -6.20 16.60 15.50
C ILE A 136 -5.11 17.43 16.17
N LYS A 137 -4.45 16.86 17.16
CA LYS A 137 -3.17 17.39 17.56
C LYS A 137 -2.20 17.08 16.42
N LEU A 138 -2.35 17.83 15.32
CA LEU A 138 -1.44 17.81 14.17
C LEU A 138 -0.20 18.66 14.51
N ASN A 139 0.43 18.33 15.64
CA ASN A 139 1.61 19.04 16.05
C ASN A 139 2.74 18.74 15.05
N GLY A 140 3.08 19.72 14.23
CA GLY A 140 4.22 19.66 13.35
C GLY A 140 3.98 18.92 12.03
N ILE A 141 2.75 18.69 11.58
CA ILE A 141 2.53 18.10 10.23
C ILE A 141 3.07 18.98 9.11
N GLU A 142 3.21 20.28 9.35
CA GLU A 142 3.90 21.23 8.49
C GLU A 142 5.39 20.92 8.34
N ASN A 143 6.01 20.26 9.34
CA ASN A 143 7.41 19.86 9.33
C ASN A 143 7.64 18.67 8.38
N LEU A 144 6.63 17.88 8.05
CA LEU A 144 6.76 16.83 7.03
C LEU A 144 6.71 17.45 5.63
N LYS A 145 7.88 17.52 4.97
CA LYS A 145 8.03 18.14 3.64
C LYS A 145 7.81 17.15 2.50
N VAL A 146 7.83 15.84 2.76
CA VAL A 146 7.54 14.79 1.78
C VAL A 146 6.03 14.78 1.49
N ARG A 147 5.63 15.41 0.38
CA ARG A 147 4.23 15.74 0.07
C ARG A 147 3.33 14.52 -0.04
N GLU A 148 3.83 13.45 -0.67
CA GLU A 148 3.10 12.20 -0.89
C GLU A 148 2.76 11.54 0.45
N ILE A 149 3.72 11.50 1.36
CA ILE A 149 3.56 10.92 2.70
C ILE A 149 2.65 11.79 3.55
N LYS A 150 2.81 13.11 3.47
CA LYS A 150 1.91 14.05 4.15
C LYS A 150 0.45 13.85 3.73
N GLY A 151 0.21 13.70 2.43
CA GLY A 151 -1.13 13.41 1.88
C GLY A 151 -1.70 12.08 2.37
N LEU A 152 -0.89 11.01 2.33
CA LEU A 152 -1.27 9.70 2.83
C LEU A 152 -1.66 9.72 4.30
N ILE A 153 -0.81 10.31 5.16
CA ILE A 153 -1.06 10.41 6.60
C ILE A 153 -2.32 11.22 6.87
N THR A 154 -2.49 12.35 6.20
CA THR A 154 -3.70 13.18 6.36
C THR A 154 -4.96 12.38 6.03
N ALA A 155 -4.95 11.60 4.95
CA ALA A 155 -6.09 10.75 4.58
C ALA A 155 -6.39 9.67 5.63
N LYS A 156 -5.34 9.04 6.21
CA LYS A 156 -5.51 8.04 7.27
C LYS A 156 -6.03 8.64 8.57
N ILE A 157 -5.56 9.84 8.93
CA ILE A 157 -6.06 10.57 10.09
C ILE A 157 -7.54 10.90 9.93
N LEU A 158 -7.96 11.41 8.76
CA LEU A 158 -9.37 11.69 8.47
C LEU A 158 -10.21 10.41 8.58
N ARG A 159 -9.73 9.29 8.06
CA ARG A 159 -10.42 8.00 8.18
C ARG A 159 -10.58 7.56 9.64
N ALA A 160 -9.55 7.70 10.47
CA ALA A 160 -9.63 7.38 11.89
C ALA A 160 -10.69 8.25 12.61
N GLN A 161 -10.76 9.53 12.25
CA GLN A 161 -11.75 10.47 12.78
C GLN A 161 -13.19 10.14 12.37
N GLU A 162 -13.42 9.78 11.10
CA GLU A 162 -14.73 9.31 10.61
C GLU A 162 -15.21 8.10 11.42
N MET A 163 -14.27 7.27 11.92
CA MET A 163 -14.55 6.11 12.78
C MET A 163 -14.57 6.48 14.29
N ASN A 164 -14.50 7.77 14.64
CA ASN A 164 -14.43 8.29 16.03
C ASN A 164 -13.24 7.72 16.83
N ILE A 165 -12.13 7.41 16.18
CA ILE A 165 -10.91 6.95 16.82
C ILE A 165 -9.99 8.15 17.09
N PRO A 166 -9.69 8.48 18.35
CA PRO A 166 -8.74 9.54 18.69
C PRO A 166 -7.34 9.22 18.15
N ILE A 167 -6.84 10.11 17.29
CA ILE A 167 -5.51 10.00 16.71
C ILE A 167 -4.74 11.30 16.90
N SER A 168 -3.47 11.19 17.26
CA SER A 168 -2.55 12.33 17.36
C SER A 168 -1.30 12.08 16.53
N ILE A 169 -0.74 13.14 15.97
CA ILE A 169 0.55 13.10 15.27
C ILE A 169 1.51 14.11 15.89
N GLU A 170 2.78 13.74 15.96
CA GLU A 170 3.85 14.56 16.48
C GLU A 170 5.06 14.48 15.55
N ILE A 171 5.48 15.63 15.02
CA ILE A 171 6.65 15.77 14.14
C ILE A 171 7.42 17.00 14.65
N PRO A 172 8.33 16.83 15.62
CA PRO A 172 9.01 17.96 16.26
C PRO A 172 9.96 18.70 15.31
N ASP A 173 10.65 17.96 14.45
CA ASP A 173 11.68 18.47 13.56
C ASP A 173 11.27 18.37 12.09
N GLU A 174 11.92 19.14 11.22
CA GLU A 174 11.63 19.13 9.79
C GLU A 174 12.16 17.87 9.11
N VAL A 175 11.26 17.07 8.55
CA VAL A 175 11.56 15.88 7.75
C VAL A 175 11.48 16.26 6.27
N SER A 176 12.62 16.57 5.68
CA SER A 176 12.73 17.08 4.29
C SER A 176 12.78 15.95 3.27
N SER A 177 13.38 14.81 3.61
CA SER A 177 13.50 13.63 2.75
C SER A 177 13.54 12.35 3.57
N ILE A 178 13.15 11.24 2.96
CA ILE A 178 13.22 9.90 3.56
C ILE A 178 13.86 8.99 2.51
N ASN A 179 14.99 8.37 2.86
CA ASN A 179 15.80 7.57 1.93
C ASN A 179 15.24 6.16 1.71
N LEU A 180 14.03 6.06 1.21
CA LEU A 180 13.39 4.82 0.79
C LEU A 180 12.59 5.07 -0.48
N ASN A 181 12.44 4.03 -1.31
CA ASN A 181 11.57 4.11 -2.48
C ASN A 181 10.16 4.57 -2.06
N MET A 182 9.59 5.55 -2.78
CA MET A 182 8.33 6.19 -2.41
C MET A 182 7.15 5.20 -2.37
N ILE A 183 7.16 4.17 -3.22
CA ILE A 183 6.13 3.13 -3.25
C ILE A 183 6.21 2.28 -1.99
N ASP A 184 7.41 1.82 -1.62
CA ASP A 184 7.65 0.98 -0.44
C ASP A 184 7.39 1.76 0.85
N LEU A 185 7.80 3.03 0.91
CA LEU A 185 7.53 3.93 2.02
C LEU A 185 6.02 4.16 2.21
N SER A 186 5.32 4.50 1.13
CA SER A 186 3.86 4.72 1.17
C SER A 186 3.11 3.45 1.55
N ARG A 187 3.56 2.30 1.06
CA ARG A 187 2.98 1.00 1.37
C ARG A 187 3.20 0.63 2.84
N SER A 188 4.42 0.81 3.36
CA SER A 188 4.76 0.55 4.76
C SER A 188 3.93 1.40 5.71
N ILE A 189 3.90 2.72 5.51
CA ILE A 189 3.11 3.66 6.31
C ILE A 189 1.61 3.33 6.21
N GLY A 190 1.13 3.02 5.00
CA GLY A 190 -0.27 2.65 4.77
C GLY A 190 -0.67 1.40 5.55
N ILE A 191 0.11 0.34 5.48
CA ILE A 191 -0.12 -0.93 6.21
C ILE A 191 -0.15 -0.69 7.71
N ILE A 192 0.84 0.02 8.26
CA ILE A 192 0.95 0.27 9.70
C ILE A 192 -0.26 1.06 10.21
N LEU A 193 -0.65 2.14 9.52
CA LEU A 193 -1.78 2.97 9.91
C LEU A 193 -3.12 2.25 9.73
N ASP A 194 -3.30 1.46 8.66
CA ASP A 194 -4.51 0.65 8.48
C ASP A 194 -4.66 -0.39 9.59
N ASN A 195 -3.57 -1.08 9.94
CA ASN A 195 -3.57 -2.04 11.03
C ASN A 195 -3.94 -1.37 12.37
N ALA A 196 -3.36 -0.20 12.67
CA ALA A 196 -3.66 0.55 13.88
C ALA A 196 -5.13 1.01 13.94
N ILE A 197 -5.68 1.53 12.83
CA ILE A 197 -7.07 1.96 12.74
C ILE A 197 -8.00 0.76 12.88
N GLU A 198 -7.76 -0.32 12.15
CA GLU A 198 -8.58 -1.52 12.21
C GLU A 198 -8.57 -2.17 13.60
N ALA A 199 -7.40 -2.30 14.25
CA ALA A 199 -7.31 -2.83 15.60
C ALA A 199 -8.05 -1.95 16.61
N SER A 200 -8.04 -0.64 16.40
CA SER A 200 -8.71 0.33 17.28
C SER A 200 -10.24 0.30 17.19
N THR A 201 -10.83 -0.29 16.12
CA THR A 201 -12.30 -0.44 16.01
C THR A 201 -12.89 -1.47 16.98
N GLU A 202 -12.07 -2.37 17.48
CA GLU A 202 -12.47 -3.50 18.35
C GLU A 202 -12.16 -3.23 19.83
N ILE A 203 -11.64 -2.04 20.16
CA ILE A 203 -11.16 -1.68 21.50
C ILE A 203 -12.07 -0.62 22.14
N ASP A 204 -12.43 -0.82 23.40
CA ASP A 204 -13.02 0.22 24.22
C ASP A 204 -11.99 1.30 24.53
N ASP A 205 -12.35 2.57 24.28
CA ASP A 205 -11.48 3.74 24.49
C ASP A 205 -10.17 3.68 23.63
N PRO A 206 -10.28 3.62 22.30
CA PRO A 206 -9.15 3.50 21.41
C PRO A 206 -8.29 4.78 21.40
N ILE A 207 -6.98 4.60 21.22
CA ILE A 207 -6.01 5.72 21.07
C ILE A 207 -4.97 5.31 20.03
N ILE A 208 -4.71 6.20 19.09
CA ILE A 208 -3.60 6.07 18.13
C ILE A 208 -2.67 7.27 18.27
N ARG A 209 -1.38 7.00 18.35
CA ARG A 209 -0.33 8.03 18.34
C ARG A 209 0.64 7.75 17.20
N VAL A 210 0.94 8.79 16.43
CA VAL A 210 1.86 8.75 15.29
C VAL A 210 2.99 9.72 15.54
N ALA A 211 4.23 9.33 15.25
CA ALA A 211 5.36 10.23 15.34
C ALA A 211 6.32 10.04 14.16
N PHE A 212 6.94 11.15 13.73
CA PHE A 212 8.14 11.14 12.92
C PHE A 212 9.24 11.83 13.70
N ILE A 213 10.37 11.16 13.80
CA ILE A 213 11.53 11.67 14.52
C ILE A 213 12.69 11.72 13.52
N GLU A 214 13.17 12.93 13.25
CA GLU A 214 14.39 13.17 12.49
C GLU A 214 15.59 13.01 13.41
N SER A 215 16.60 12.30 12.98
CA SER A 215 17.89 12.14 13.64
C SER A 215 19.00 12.48 12.66
N GLU A 216 20.24 12.62 13.12
CA GLU A 216 21.38 12.99 12.25
C GLU A 216 21.51 12.07 11.03
N ASN A 217 21.24 10.77 11.18
CA ASN A 217 21.44 9.78 10.13
C ASN A 217 20.20 8.91 9.84
N SER A 218 19.06 9.21 10.41
CA SER A 218 17.85 8.39 10.18
C SER A 218 16.57 9.18 10.39
N VAL A 219 15.51 8.72 9.73
CA VAL A 219 14.12 9.11 10.00
C VAL A 219 13.39 7.92 10.60
N THR A 220 12.80 8.12 11.75
CA THR A 220 12.02 7.09 12.43
C THR A 220 10.52 7.42 12.37
N PHE A 221 9.73 6.51 11.81
CA PHE A 221 8.28 6.53 11.84
C PHE A 221 7.77 5.58 12.92
N ILE A 222 6.93 6.07 13.82
CA ILE A 222 6.39 5.31 14.95
C ILE A 222 4.88 5.42 14.94
N VAL A 223 4.19 4.28 15.06
CA VAL A 223 2.76 4.22 15.34
C VAL A 223 2.54 3.38 16.59
N MET A 224 1.77 3.92 17.50
CA MET A 224 1.38 3.27 18.74
C MET A 224 -0.15 3.27 18.81
N ASN A 225 -0.76 2.11 18.97
CA ASN A 225 -2.19 1.99 19.22
C ASN A 225 -2.47 1.12 20.44
N LYS A 226 -3.56 1.44 21.15
CA LYS A 226 -4.03 0.60 22.24
C LYS A 226 -4.45 -0.77 21.71
N CYS A 227 -4.14 -1.82 22.42
CA CYS A 227 -4.41 -3.19 22.01
C CYS A 227 -5.12 -4.00 23.09
N ALA A 228 -5.76 -5.10 22.72
CA ALA A 228 -6.38 -6.04 23.63
C ALA A 228 -5.32 -6.82 24.43
N ASP A 229 -5.72 -7.40 25.56
CA ASP A 229 -4.81 -8.18 26.43
C ASP A 229 -4.46 -9.57 25.83
N ASP A 230 -5.24 -10.06 24.87
CA ASP A 230 -5.14 -11.39 24.25
C ASP A 230 -4.50 -11.38 22.86
N ILE A 231 -3.66 -10.38 22.57
CA ILE A 231 -2.94 -10.31 21.30
C ILE A 231 -2.04 -11.55 21.10
N PRO A 232 -2.05 -12.17 19.90
CA PRO A 232 -1.12 -13.23 19.53
C PRO A 232 0.34 -12.78 19.64
N ARG A 233 1.26 -13.73 19.76
CA ARG A 233 2.69 -13.42 19.84
C ARG A 233 3.16 -12.74 18.55
N ILE A 234 4.09 -11.78 18.67
CA ILE A 234 4.58 -10.97 17.54
C ILE A 234 5.02 -11.85 16.35
N HIS A 235 5.73 -12.95 16.61
CA HIS A 235 6.20 -13.84 15.54
C HIS A 235 5.06 -14.55 14.77
N GLU A 236 3.90 -14.75 15.41
CA GLU A 236 2.72 -15.33 14.78
C GLU A 236 2.03 -14.30 13.86
N LEU A 237 2.03 -13.02 14.28
CA LEU A 237 1.44 -11.92 13.51
C LEU A 237 2.14 -11.67 12.15
N PHE A 238 3.43 -12.03 12.06
CA PHE A 238 4.22 -11.87 10.83
C PHE A 238 4.23 -13.11 9.91
N GLN A 239 3.53 -14.19 10.26
CA GLN A 239 3.39 -15.36 9.38
C GLN A 239 2.49 -15.04 8.18
N GLU A 240 2.86 -15.57 7.01
CA GLU A 240 2.03 -15.46 5.82
C GLU A 240 0.64 -16.07 6.06
N SER A 241 -0.39 -15.35 5.64
CA SER A 241 -1.79 -15.74 5.79
C SER A 241 -2.31 -15.81 7.24
N PHE A 242 -1.53 -15.38 8.24
CA PHE A 242 -2.03 -15.25 9.59
C PHE A 242 -2.93 -14.02 9.69
N SER A 243 -4.19 -14.23 10.02
CA SER A 243 -5.16 -13.17 10.26
C SER A 243 -6.12 -13.60 11.36
N THR A 244 -6.28 -12.76 12.37
CA THR A 244 -7.35 -12.91 13.38
C THR A 244 -8.73 -12.58 12.79
N LYS A 245 -8.81 -12.09 11.53
CA LYS A 245 -10.00 -11.48 10.91
C LYS A 245 -10.57 -12.26 9.70
N GLY A 246 -10.15 -13.53 9.47
CA GLY A 246 -10.70 -14.41 8.43
C GLY A 246 -9.82 -14.66 7.20
N GLU A 247 -10.26 -15.58 6.34
CA GLU A 247 -9.55 -16.00 5.11
C GLU A 247 -9.41 -14.84 4.11
N GLY A 248 -8.20 -14.71 3.51
CA GLY A 248 -7.88 -13.67 2.52
C GLY A 248 -7.33 -12.36 3.10
N ARG A 249 -7.18 -12.24 4.42
CA ARG A 249 -6.52 -11.14 5.13
C ARG A 249 -5.24 -11.68 5.80
N GLY A 250 -4.31 -10.79 6.18
CA GLY A 250 -3.07 -11.19 6.86
C GLY A 250 -1.80 -11.03 6.03
N LEU A 251 -1.88 -10.38 4.87
CA LEU A 251 -0.72 -10.07 4.02
C LEU A 251 0.01 -8.77 4.43
N GLY A 252 -0.61 -7.93 5.27
CA GLY A 252 -0.05 -6.61 5.60
C GLY A 252 1.28 -6.69 6.33
N LEU A 253 1.35 -7.39 7.46
CA LEU A 253 2.58 -7.48 8.26
C LEU A 253 3.67 -8.30 7.58
N SER A 254 3.32 -9.36 6.85
CA SER A 254 4.28 -10.13 6.03
C SER A 254 4.86 -9.28 4.90
N THR A 255 4.04 -8.46 4.23
CA THR A 255 4.51 -7.50 3.22
C THR A 255 5.40 -6.42 3.83
N LEU A 256 5.05 -5.90 5.02
CA LEU A 256 5.88 -4.92 5.72
C LEU A 256 7.27 -5.50 6.05
N LYS A 257 7.31 -6.75 6.50
CA LYS A 257 8.56 -7.47 6.74
C LYS A 257 9.36 -7.67 5.46
N GLU A 258 8.70 -8.08 4.37
CA GLU A 258 9.36 -8.25 3.06
C GLU A 258 10.00 -6.93 2.57
N ILE A 259 9.31 -5.80 2.73
CA ILE A 259 9.87 -4.48 2.38
C ILE A 259 11.11 -4.18 3.23
N ALA A 260 11.06 -4.43 4.54
CA ALA A 260 12.19 -4.20 5.44
C ALA A 260 13.36 -5.15 5.13
N ASP A 261 13.10 -6.43 4.87
CA ASP A 261 14.13 -7.42 4.54
C ASP A 261 14.81 -7.15 3.18
N ASN A 262 14.11 -6.49 2.24
CA ASN A 262 14.64 -6.13 0.91
C ASN A 262 15.38 -4.78 0.88
N ALA A 263 15.38 -4.02 1.97
CA ALA A 263 16.01 -2.71 2.05
C ALA A 263 17.09 -2.71 3.14
N ASP A 264 18.38 -2.63 2.76
CA ASP A 264 19.52 -2.69 3.68
C ASP A 264 19.54 -1.54 4.72
N ASN A 265 18.80 -0.47 4.46
CA ASN A 265 18.74 0.71 5.30
C ASN A 265 17.43 0.87 6.09
N VAL A 266 16.60 -0.16 6.16
CA VAL A 266 15.33 -0.14 6.89
C VAL A 266 15.36 -1.12 8.06
N LEU A 267 15.05 -0.61 9.25
CA LEU A 267 14.90 -1.41 10.46
C LEU A 267 13.43 -1.39 10.89
N LEU A 268 12.81 -2.56 10.97
CA LEU A 268 11.45 -2.74 11.46
C LEU A 268 11.48 -3.34 12.87
N ASP A 269 10.87 -2.66 13.81
CA ASP A 269 10.68 -3.15 15.17
C ASP A 269 9.20 -3.15 15.55
N THR A 270 8.77 -4.16 16.29
CA THR A 270 7.39 -4.30 16.77
C THR A 270 7.41 -4.77 18.21
N ILE A 271 6.76 -4.00 19.08
CA ILE A 271 6.76 -4.23 20.53
C ILE A 271 5.32 -4.19 21.03
N ILE A 272 5.00 -5.05 22.01
CA ILE A 272 3.76 -4.98 22.79
C ILE A 272 4.16 -4.63 24.22
N GLU A 273 3.78 -3.45 24.67
CA GLU A 273 4.15 -2.96 26.00
C GLU A 273 3.05 -2.10 26.59
N ASN A 274 2.76 -2.30 27.88
CA ASN A 274 1.78 -1.52 28.66
C ASN A 274 0.39 -1.40 28.00
N GLY A 275 -0.08 -2.44 27.29
CA GLY A 275 -1.36 -2.44 26.58
C GLY A 275 -1.35 -1.67 25.26
N PHE A 276 -0.16 -1.40 24.72
CA PHE A 276 0.02 -0.79 23.42
C PHE A 276 0.79 -1.69 22.47
N PHE A 277 0.32 -1.72 21.23
CA PHE A 277 1.04 -2.27 20.08
C PHE A 277 1.80 -1.13 19.42
N ILE A 278 3.13 -1.27 19.33
CA ILE A 278 4.04 -0.23 18.87
C ILE A 278 4.78 -0.77 17.65
N GLN A 279 4.67 -0.08 16.54
CA GLN A 279 5.45 -0.36 15.32
C GLN A 279 6.38 0.80 15.04
N LYS A 280 7.66 0.48 14.87
CA LYS A 280 8.73 1.44 14.57
C LYS A 280 9.39 1.03 13.26
N VAL A 281 9.47 1.96 12.33
CA VAL A 281 10.25 1.83 11.10
C VAL A 281 11.32 2.92 11.10
N GLU A 282 12.56 2.52 11.17
CA GLU A 282 13.71 3.43 11.11
C GLU A 282 14.38 3.28 9.75
N ILE A 283 14.54 4.40 9.05
CA ILE A 283 15.13 4.48 7.72
C ILE A 283 16.41 5.27 7.82
N ILE A 284 17.53 4.60 7.58
CA ILE A 284 18.87 5.18 7.68
C ILE A 284 19.14 6.00 6.42
N ASN A 285 19.55 7.25 6.62
CA ASN A 285 20.01 8.15 5.55
C ASN A 285 21.51 7.89 5.32
N ASN A 286 21.86 7.30 4.18
CA ASN A 286 23.26 7.12 3.76
C ASN A 286 23.78 8.36 3.03
#